data_8dfc459c03d26f637e85261e6aec167d
#
_entry.id   8dfc459c03d26f637e85261e6aec167d
#
_cell.length_a   1.000
_cell.length_b   1.000
_cell.length_c   1.000
_cell.angle_alpha   90.00
_cell.angle_beta   90.00
_cell.angle_gamma   90.00
#
_symmetry.space_group_name_H-M   'P 1'
#
loop_
_entity.id
_entity.type
_entity.pdbx_description
1 polymer ?
#
loop_
_entity_poly.entity_id
_entity_poly.type
_entity_poly.pdbx_seq_one_letter_code
_entity_poly.pdbx_strand_id
1 'polypeptide(L)'
;MSKKFHIKKGDLVQVNAGEDRGKQGKVLEMIPDKQRAIVEGINLVSKHTKPNATHPQGGIIKKEAPIHISNLNVVDPVTGKPTKVGRRLNAEGKLVRYAKKSGQELK
;
A
#
# COMPACT_ATOMS: atom_id res chain seq x y z
N MET A 1 -11.89 18.70 -1.77
CA MET A 1 -10.71 18.47 -2.62
C MET A 1 -10.10 17.11 -2.32
N SER A 2 -9.81 16.35 -3.35
CA SER A 2 -9.13 15.07 -3.17
C SER A 2 -7.66 15.31 -2.85
N LYS A 3 -7.16 14.65 -1.80
CA LYS A 3 -5.73 14.67 -1.50
C LYS A 3 -5.01 13.72 -2.46
N LYS A 4 -3.87 14.16 -2.96
CA LYS A 4 -3.03 13.31 -3.78
C LYS A 4 -2.03 12.57 -2.89
N PHE A 5 -2.07 11.25 -2.95
CA PHE A 5 -1.16 10.42 -2.16
C PHE A 5 0.00 9.94 -3.04
N HIS A 6 1.14 9.66 -2.40
CA HIS A 6 2.31 9.11 -3.11
C HIS A 6 2.10 7.65 -3.51
N ILE A 7 1.09 6.97 -2.95
CA ILE A 7 0.73 5.59 -3.27
C ILE A 7 -0.69 5.51 -3.79
N LYS A 8 -1.02 4.44 -4.51
CA LYS A 8 -2.39 4.17 -4.97
C LYS A 8 -2.63 2.67 -5.01
N LYS A 9 -3.90 2.28 -5.17
CA LYS A 9 -4.30 0.89 -5.30
C LYS A 9 -3.52 0.20 -6.42
N GLY A 10 -2.98 -0.96 -6.12
CA GLY A 10 -2.19 -1.75 -7.06
C GLY A 10 -0.69 -1.50 -7.01
N ASP A 11 -0.23 -0.46 -6.29
CA ASP A 11 1.19 -0.20 -6.14
C ASP A 11 1.85 -1.26 -5.25
N LEU A 12 3.08 -1.62 -5.58
CA LEU A 12 3.93 -2.39 -4.68
C LEU A 12 4.60 -1.41 -3.71
N VAL A 13 4.44 -1.65 -2.43
CA VAL A 13 4.95 -0.76 -1.38
C VAL A 13 5.76 -1.56 -0.35
N GLN A 14 6.63 -0.85 0.37
CA GLN A 14 7.40 -1.43 1.47
C GLN A 14 7.08 -0.68 2.76
N VAL A 15 6.90 -1.43 3.85
CA VAL A 15 6.64 -0.86 5.17
C VAL A 15 7.95 -0.35 5.75
N ASN A 16 7.95 0.90 6.23
CA ASN A 16 9.15 1.54 6.76
C ASN A 16 9.14 1.70 8.29
N ALA A 17 8.10 1.23 8.98
CA ALA A 17 8.00 1.34 10.43
C ALA A 17 7.11 0.23 11.01
N GLY A 18 7.32 -0.10 12.29
CA GLY A 18 6.51 -1.09 13.00
C GLY A 18 7.04 -2.52 12.87
N GLU A 19 6.22 -3.47 13.25
CA GLU A 19 6.58 -4.89 13.25
C GLU A 19 6.85 -5.45 11.85
N ASP A 20 6.15 -4.90 10.85
CA ASP A 20 6.27 -5.37 9.47
C ASP A 20 7.33 -4.61 8.66
N ARG A 21 8.16 -3.80 9.33
CA ARG A 21 9.20 -3.01 8.67
C ARG A 21 10.07 -3.89 7.77
N GLY A 22 10.24 -3.45 6.53
CA GLY A 22 11.01 -4.16 5.53
C GLY A 22 10.20 -5.12 4.67
N LYS A 23 8.95 -5.41 5.05
CA LYS A 23 8.08 -6.27 4.23
C LYS A 23 7.49 -5.47 3.07
N GLN A 24 7.31 -6.13 1.95
CA GLN A 24 6.70 -5.56 0.75
C GLN A 24 5.36 -6.23 0.46
N GLY A 25 4.45 -5.47 -0.09
CA GLY A 25 3.15 -5.99 -0.49
C GLY A 25 2.45 -5.04 -1.43
N LYS A 26 1.38 -5.54 -2.06
CA LYS A 26 0.58 -4.78 -3.01
C LYS A 26 -0.56 -4.09 -2.28
N VAL A 27 -0.81 -2.82 -2.60
CA VAL A 27 -1.93 -2.07 -2.04
C VAL A 27 -3.24 -2.63 -2.59
N LEU A 28 -4.07 -3.16 -1.68
CA LEU A 28 -5.37 -3.73 -2.03
C LEU A 28 -6.47 -2.68 -2.08
N GLU A 29 -6.40 -1.70 -1.16
CA GLU A 29 -7.42 -0.67 -1.05
C GLU A 29 -6.83 0.59 -0.42
N MET A 30 -7.31 1.76 -0.85
CA MET A 30 -6.99 3.04 -0.24
C MET A 30 -8.16 3.52 0.60
N ILE A 31 -7.85 4.11 1.76
CA ILE A 31 -8.84 4.73 2.65
C ILE A 31 -8.44 6.21 2.81
N PRO A 32 -8.83 7.07 1.84
CA PRO A 32 -8.33 8.44 1.80
C PRO A 32 -8.70 9.29 3.01
N ASP A 33 -9.90 9.12 3.54
CA ASP A 33 -10.39 9.91 4.68
C ASP A 33 -9.53 9.72 5.93
N LYS A 34 -8.95 8.54 6.10
CA LYS A 34 -8.09 8.22 7.23
C LYS A 34 -6.61 8.26 6.88
N GLN A 35 -6.27 8.55 5.63
CA GLN A 35 -4.90 8.53 5.11
C GLN A 35 -4.24 7.18 5.39
N ARG A 36 -4.96 6.10 5.14
CA ARG A 36 -4.52 4.72 5.35
C ARG A 36 -4.72 3.88 4.11
N ALA A 37 -4.03 2.75 4.06
CA ALA A 37 -4.16 1.79 2.99
C ALA A 37 -4.12 0.37 3.54
N ILE A 38 -4.78 -0.54 2.86
CA ILE A 38 -4.72 -1.96 3.17
C ILE A 38 -3.73 -2.59 2.20
N VAL A 39 -2.72 -3.26 2.75
CA VAL A 39 -1.63 -3.87 1.96
C VAL A 39 -1.65 -5.38 2.18
N GLU A 40 -1.57 -6.12 1.09
CA GLU A 40 -1.63 -7.57 1.10
C GLU A 40 -0.54 -8.18 1.98
N GLY A 41 -0.96 -9.06 2.90
CA GLY A 41 -0.05 -9.78 3.80
C GLY A 41 0.61 -8.95 4.89
N ILE A 42 0.22 -7.67 5.03
CA ILE A 42 0.85 -6.73 5.97
C ILE A 42 -0.15 -6.27 7.02
N ASN A 43 0.36 -6.02 8.23
CA ASN A 43 -0.44 -5.57 9.37
C ASN A 43 -1.61 -6.52 9.67
N LEU A 44 -1.32 -7.81 9.65
CA LEU A 44 -2.33 -8.83 9.90
C LEU A 44 -2.76 -8.81 11.37
N VAL A 45 -4.07 -8.76 11.57
CA VAL A 45 -4.66 -8.82 12.91
C VAL A 45 -5.58 -10.03 12.99
N SER A 46 -5.63 -10.63 14.18
CA SER A 46 -6.54 -11.74 14.45
C SER A 46 -7.87 -11.19 14.92
N LYS A 47 -8.95 -11.65 14.29
CA LYS A 47 -10.30 -11.20 14.60
C LYS A 47 -11.17 -12.38 14.96
N HIS A 48 -11.78 -12.33 16.15
CA HIS A 48 -12.76 -13.36 16.55
C HIS A 48 -14.06 -13.17 15.77
N THR A 49 -14.50 -14.25 15.13
CA THR A 49 -15.73 -14.25 14.36
C THR A 49 -16.78 -15.05 15.10
N LYS A 50 -17.96 -14.44 15.32
CA LYS A 50 -19.09 -15.15 15.89
C LYS A 50 -19.64 -16.18 14.87
N PRO A 51 -20.19 -17.31 15.34
CA PRO A 51 -20.83 -18.26 14.43
C PRO A 51 -21.91 -17.59 13.58
N ASN A 52 -21.91 -17.90 12.29
CA ASN A 52 -22.91 -17.41 11.35
C ASN A 52 -23.04 -18.40 10.19
N ALA A 53 -23.82 -18.06 9.17
CA ALA A 53 -24.06 -18.93 8.03
C ALA A 53 -22.79 -19.27 7.24
N THR A 54 -21.83 -18.33 7.19
CA THR A 54 -20.55 -18.51 6.48
C THR A 54 -19.51 -19.21 7.34
N HIS A 55 -19.57 -18.98 8.66
CA HIS A 55 -18.65 -19.55 9.64
C HIS A 55 -19.45 -20.13 10.82
N PRO A 56 -20.10 -21.29 10.63
CA PRO A 56 -21.02 -21.84 11.63
C PRO A 56 -20.41 -22.08 13.00
N GLN A 57 -19.13 -22.36 13.05
CA GLN A 57 -18.43 -22.63 14.31
C GLN A 57 -17.70 -21.40 14.85
N GLY A 58 -17.74 -20.26 14.11
CA GLY A 58 -16.94 -19.11 14.44
C GLY A 58 -15.46 -19.40 14.25
N GLY A 59 -14.61 -18.55 14.83
CA GLY A 59 -13.18 -18.78 14.78
C GLY A 59 -12.36 -17.50 14.79
N ILE A 60 -11.06 -17.64 14.52
CA ILE A 60 -10.12 -16.53 14.42
C ILE A 60 -9.76 -16.39 12.94
N ILE A 61 -10.05 -15.21 12.39
CA ILE A 61 -9.71 -14.87 11.01
C ILE A 61 -8.59 -13.84 11.03
N LYS A 62 -7.52 -14.10 10.29
CA LYS A 62 -6.46 -13.11 10.07
C LYS A 62 -6.86 -12.22 8.91
N LYS A 63 -6.81 -10.92 9.13
CA LYS A 63 -7.20 -9.93 8.13
C LYS A 63 -6.22 -8.77 8.17
N GLU A 64 -5.92 -8.21 6.99
CA GLU A 64 -5.08 -7.03 6.90
C GLU A 64 -5.80 -5.83 7.49
N ALA A 65 -5.17 -5.16 8.45
CA ALA A 65 -5.68 -3.91 9.00
C ALA A 65 -5.08 -2.73 8.24
N PRO A 66 -5.79 -1.59 8.15
CA PRO A 66 -5.25 -0.40 7.50
C PRO A 66 -3.99 0.09 8.17
N ILE A 67 -3.03 0.53 7.35
CA ILE A 67 -1.77 1.12 7.82
C ILE A 67 -1.66 2.55 7.27
N HIS A 68 -1.15 3.48 8.09
CA HIS A 68 -1.01 4.87 7.67
C HIS A 68 -0.04 4.98 6.50
N ILE A 69 -0.39 5.80 5.51
CA ILE A 69 0.40 5.91 4.27
C ILE A 69 1.81 6.47 4.50
N SER A 70 2.03 7.23 5.57
CA SER A 70 3.38 7.71 5.92
C SER A 70 4.35 6.58 6.24
N ASN A 71 3.82 5.39 6.57
CA ASN A 71 4.62 4.22 6.88
C ASN A 71 4.86 3.33 5.65
N LEU A 72 4.46 3.79 4.48
CA LEU A 72 4.57 3.06 3.23
C LEU A 72 5.38 3.85 2.21
N ASN A 73 6.34 3.19 1.56
CA ASN A 73 7.08 3.74 0.44
C ASN A 73 6.83 2.89 -0.79
N VAL A 74 6.71 3.53 -1.96
CA VAL A 74 6.60 2.83 -3.23
C VAL A 74 7.92 2.09 -3.49
N VAL A 75 7.81 0.86 -3.98
CA VAL A 75 8.98 0.08 -4.37
C VAL A 75 9.36 0.42 -5.80
N ASP A 76 10.63 0.76 -6.02
CA ASP A 76 11.17 1.04 -7.34
C ASP A 76 11.16 -0.25 -8.18
N PRO A 77 10.48 -0.27 -9.34
CA PRO A 77 10.38 -1.49 -10.14
C PRO A 77 11.72 -1.95 -10.74
N VAL A 78 12.70 -1.05 -10.82
CA VAL A 78 14.01 -1.38 -11.35
C VAL A 78 14.93 -1.96 -10.27
N THR A 79 14.97 -1.34 -9.09
CA THR A 79 15.89 -1.74 -8.03
C THR A 79 15.27 -2.69 -7.00
N GLY A 80 13.93 -2.76 -6.93
CA GLY A 80 13.22 -3.54 -5.92
C GLY A 80 13.32 -2.95 -4.51
N LYS A 81 13.80 -1.72 -4.37
CA LYS A 81 13.99 -1.04 -3.10
C LYS A 81 13.00 0.11 -2.94
N PRO A 82 12.70 0.55 -1.69
CA PRO A 82 11.81 1.67 -1.50
C PRO A 82 12.40 2.96 -2.10
N THR A 83 11.53 3.76 -2.69
CA THR A 83 11.91 5.01 -3.33
C THR A 83 10.90 6.10 -3.02
N LYS A 84 11.33 7.33 -3.16
CA LYS A 84 10.39 8.46 -3.17
C LYS A 84 9.77 8.60 -4.55
N VAL A 85 8.54 9.12 -4.57
CA VAL A 85 7.80 9.34 -5.81
C VAL A 85 7.87 10.80 -6.19
N GLY A 86 8.28 11.07 -7.43
CA GLY A 86 8.21 12.40 -8.01
C GLY A 86 7.16 12.42 -9.12
N ARG A 87 6.89 13.60 -9.63
CA ARG A 87 5.99 13.80 -10.77
C ARG A 87 6.69 14.61 -11.84
N ARG A 88 6.48 14.20 -13.08
CA ARG A 88 7.04 14.90 -14.25
C ARG A 88 6.15 14.71 -15.45
N LEU A 89 6.34 15.55 -16.45
CA LEU A 89 5.62 15.39 -17.72
C LEU A 89 6.32 14.30 -18.56
N ASN A 90 5.51 13.43 -19.15
CA ASN A 90 6.02 12.43 -20.08
C ASN A 90 6.12 13.01 -21.49
N ALA A 91 6.51 12.18 -22.47
CA ALA A 91 6.65 12.61 -23.86
C ALA A 91 5.33 13.10 -24.47
N GLU A 92 4.19 12.66 -23.93
CA GLU A 92 2.86 13.09 -24.40
C GLU A 92 2.36 14.35 -23.69
N GLY A 93 3.16 14.94 -22.77
CA GLY A 93 2.78 16.11 -22.02
C GLY A 93 1.87 15.84 -20.84
N LYS A 94 1.68 14.60 -20.44
CA LYS A 94 0.87 14.22 -19.29
C LYS A 94 1.72 14.10 -18.04
N LEU A 95 1.15 14.51 -16.89
CA LEU A 95 1.82 14.39 -15.60
C LEU A 95 1.79 12.94 -15.14
N VAL A 96 2.96 12.36 -14.92
CA VAL A 96 3.12 10.97 -14.48
C VAL A 96 3.96 10.91 -13.22
N ARG A 97 3.77 9.83 -12.46
CA ARG A 97 4.61 9.52 -11.31
C ARG A 97 5.87 8.79 -11.79
N TYR A 98 6.97 9.00 -11.10
CA TYR A 98 8.19 8.25 -11.36
C TYR A 98 8.93 7.95 -10.07
N ALA A 99 9.69 6.85 -10.07
CA ALA A 99 10.55 6.47 -8.96
C ALA A 99 11.81 7.33 -8.99
N LYS A 100 12.03 8.15 -7.96
CA LYS A 100 13.19 9.06 -7.95
C LYS A 100 14.53 8.34 -7.99
N LYS A 101 14.56 7.11 -7.46
CA LYS A 101 15.79 6.33 -7.38
C LYS A 101 16.32 5.89 -8.74
N SER A 102 15.43 5.43 -9.62
CA SER A 102 15.81 4.93 -10.95
C SER A 102 15.35 5.83 -12.09
N GLY A 103 14.43 6.73 -11.83
CA GLY A 103 13.77 7.53 -12.87
C GLY A 103 12.69 6.80 -13.64
N GLN A 104 12.36 5.57 -13.23
CA GLN A 104 11.36 4.76 -13.92
C GLN A 104 9.95 5.31 -13.70
N GLU A 105 9.18 5.43 -14.79
CA GLU A 105 7.79 5.84 -14.72
C GLU A 105 6.95 4.80 -13.98
N LEU A 106 6.07 5.26 -13.10
CA LEU A 106 5.15 4.43 -12.34
C LEU A 106 3.75 4.51 -12.95
N LYS A 107 3.05 3.40 -12.92
CA LYS A 107 1.67 3.35 -13.42
C LYS A 107 0.69 4.05 -12.49
#